data_dd666ac3be3a88ca8553ad6910142d7c
#
_entry.id   dd666ac3be3a88ca8553ad6910142d7c
#
_cell.length_a   1.000
_cell.length_b   1.000
_cell.length_c   1.000
_cell.angle_alpha   90.00
_cell.angle_beta   90.00
_cell.angle_gamma   90.00
#
_symmetry.space_group_name_H-M   'P 1'
#
loop_
_entity.id
_entity.type
_entity.pdbx_description
1 polymer ?
#
loop_
_entity_poly.entity_id
_entity_poly.type
_entity_poly.pdbx_seq_one_letter_code
_entity_poly.pdbx_strand_id
1 'polypeptide(L)'
;SALFDELGITVGETIEAGGHPQAVKAVYNGEADVGTAFFSPPLLPDGVWSPDMDPDIPDDLVESCAPNEEGRLFCGDIRVLDARSSIMEEAPDVVQKVRILDISAEIPNDTMSFAPDFPEELKATIMEAIVAYVESEACLETLCNEQFYDWTGAALITDESFDGVRLLMEAQGITLENIGE
;
A
#
# COMPACT_ATOMS: atom_id res chain seq x y z
N SER A 1 -18.71 -5.63 1.41
CA SER A 1 -17.43 -6.35 1.40
C SER A 1 -17.45 -7.43 2.48
N ALA A 2 -16.73 -8.53 2.29
CA ALA A 2 -16.74 -9.67 3.23
C ALA A 2 -16.48 -9.25 4.68
N LEU A 3 -15.54 -8.32 4.90
CA LEU A 3 -15.24 -7.78 6.23
C LEU A 3 -16.47 -7.11 6.88
N PHE A 4 -17.17 -6.25 6.16
CA PHE A 4 -18.35 -5.57 6.72
C PHE A 4 -19.49 -6.56 7.00
N ASP A 5 -19.66 -7.58 6.16
CA ASP A 5 -20.65 -8.65 6.37
C ASP A 5 -20.32 -9.48 7.62
N GLU A 6 -19.05 -9.82 7.85
CA GLU A 6 -18.57 -10.51 9.05
C GLU A 6 -18.77 -9.68 10.32
N LEU A 7 -18.59 -8.36 10.23
CA LEU A 7 -18.83 -7.42 11.33
C LEU A 7 -20.31 -7.05 11.52
N GLY A 8 -21.20 -7.56 10.66
CA GLY A 8 -22.63 -7.22 10.69
C GLY A 8 -22.92 -5.77 10.31
N ILE A 9 -22.04 -5.14 9.55
CA ILE A 9 -22.18 -3.75 9.09
C ILE A 9 -22.90 -3.76 7.73
N THR A 10 -24.00 -3.05 7.66
CA THR A 10 -24.71 -2.85 6.39
C THR A 10 -24.09 -1.71 5.62
N VAL A 11 -23.54 -1.99 4.44
CA VAL A 11 -23.03 -0.96 3.52
C VAL A 11 -24.21 -0.21 2.92
N GLY A 12 -24.17 1.12 3.01
CA GLY A 12 -25.17 2.01 2.43
C GLY A 12 -24.91 2.28 0.94
N GLU A 13 -24.74 3.54 0.60
CA GLU A 13 -24.39 3.95 -0.76
C GLU A 13 -22.90 3.70 -1.03
N THR A 14 -22.57 3.19 -2.22
CA THR A 14 -21.20 3.02 -2.68
C THR A 14 -20.86 4.11 -3.68
N ILE A 15 -19.75 4.80 -3.46
CA ILE A 15 -19.24 5.88 -4.30
C ILE A 15 -17.97 5.39 -5.02
N GLU A 16 -17.94 5.51 -6.34
CA GLU A 16 -16.73 5.28 -7.12
C GLU A 16 -15.84 6.53 -7.07
N ALA A 17 -14.79 6.50 -6.25
CA ALA A 17 -13.94 7.65 -6.03
C ALA A 17 -13.00 7.98 -7.21
N GLY A 18 -12.70 7.02 -8.07
CA GLY A 18 -11.83 7.18 -9.23
C GLY A 18 -10.33 7.05 -8.93
N GLY A 19 -9.95 6.79 -7.68
CA GLY A 19 -8.57 6.54 -7.28
C GLY A 19 -8.36 6.61 -5.76
N HIS A 20 -7.20 6.17 -5.31
CA HIS A 20 -6.87 6.13 -3.88
C HIS A 20 -6.84 7.51 -3.21
N PRO A 21 -6.20 8.55 -3.78
CA PRO A 21 -6.25 9.89 -3.21
C PRO A 21 -7.67 10.44 -3.09
N GLN A 22 -8.52 10.18 -4.09
CA GLN A 22 -9.91 10.61 -4.11
C GLN A 22 -10.75 9.88 -3.05
N ALA A 23 -10.49 8.59 -2.82
CA ALA A 23 -11.15 7.82 -1.76
C ALA A 23 -10.80 8.38 -0.37
N VAL A 24 -9.52 8.68 -0.10
CA VAL A 24 -9.09 9.33 1.14
C VAL A 24 -9.74 10.71 1.29
N LYS A 25 -9.80 11.49 0.20
CA LYS A 25 -10.39 12.83 0.20
C LYS A 25 -11.90 12.80 0.46
N ALA A 26 -12.63 11.80 -0.06
CA ALA A 26 -14.05 11.62 0.21
C ALA A 26 -14.33 11.41 1.71
N VAL A 27 -13.51 10.56 2.37
CA VAL A 27 -13.60 10.37 3.83
C VAL A 27 -13.20 11.63 4.58
N TYR A 28 -12.10 12.28 4.19
CA TYR A 28 -11.63 13.54 4.80
C TYR A 28 -12.69 14.64 4.78
N ASN A 29 -13.45 14.76 3.68
CA ASN A 29 -14.51 15.74 3.50
C ASN A 29 -15.84 15.32 4.16
N GLY A 30 -15.98 14.09 4.65
CA GLY A 30 -17.22 13.55 5.18
C GLY A 30 -18.25 13.20 4.10
N GLU A 31 -17.81 13.00 2.86
CA GLU A 31 -18.63 12.52 1.74
C GLU A 31 -18.87 11.01 1.81
N ALA A 32 -17.97 10.28 2.48
CA ALA A 32 -18.07 8.87 2.78
C ALA A 32 -17.62 8.61 4.24
N ASP A 33 -18.23 7.64 4.91
CA ASP A 33 -17.86 7.22 6.26
C ASP A 33 -16.58 6.37 6.26
N VAL A 34 -16.38 5.55 5.19
CA VAL A 34 -15.24 4.65 5.02
C VAL A 34 -14.80 4.67 3.56
N GLY A 35 -13.50 4.56 3.31
CA GLY A 35 -12.92 4.41 1.98
C GLY A 35 -11.91 3.27 1.93
N THR A 36 -11.72 2.70 0.74
CA THR A 36 -10.65 1.74 0.48
C THR A 36 -9.53 2.41 -0.30
N ALA A 37 -8.29 2.25 0.16
CA ALA A 37 -7.13 2.86 -0.46
C ALA A 37 -5.90 1.95 -0.32
N PHE A 38 -4.79 2.28 -0.98
CA PHE A 38 -3.58 1.52 -0.78
C PHE A 38 -2.99 1.78 0.62
N PHE A 39 -2.41 0.73 1.16
CA PHE A 39 -1.60 0.78 2.37
C PHE A 39 -0.16 0.43 2.01
N SER A 40 0.76 1.32 2.37
CA SER A 40 2.19 1.04 2.44
C SER A 40 2.61 1.16 3.90
N PRO A 41 3.33 0.17 4.45
CA PRO A 41 3.79 0.24 5.83
C PRO A 41 4.57 1.53 6.12
N PRO A 42 4.36 2.16 7.27
CA PRO A 42 5.12 3.35 7.63
C PRO A 42 6.61 3.03 7.84
N LEU A 43 7.48 3.99 7.55
CA LEU A 43 8.88 3.87 7.96
C LEU A 43 9.01 4.29 9.42
N LEU A 44 9.41 3.33 10.23
CA LEU A 44 9.64 3.53 11.66
C LEU A 44 11.06 4.04 11.90
N PRO A 45 11.30 4.87 12.93
CA PRO A 45 12.65 5.31 13.30
C PRO A 45 13.55 4.16 13.73
N ASP A 46 12.96 3.12 14.32
CA ASP A 46 13.64 1.91 14.76
C ASP A 46 12.87 0.66 14.29
N GLY A 47 13.54 -0.21 13.53
CA GLY A 47 12.98 -1.48 13.06
C GLY A 47 12.16 -1.35 11.79
N VAL A 48 11.42 -2.42 11.49
CA VAL A 48 10.56 -2.54 10.30
C VAL A 48 9.15 -2.85 10.79
N TRP A 49 8.16 -2.22 10.19
CA TRP A 49 6.76 -2.55 10.46
C TRP A 49 6.47 -4.01 10.08
N SER A 50 5.62 -4.67 10.85
CA SER A 50 5.18 -6.04 10.59
C SER A 50 3.65 -6.16 10.74
N PRO A 51 3.00 -7.16 10.09
CA PRO A 51 1.55 -7.31 10.07
C PRO A 51 0.86 -7.54 11.42
N ASP A 52 1.62 -7.82 12.48
CA ASP A 52 1.14 -7.95 13.85
C ASP A 52 1.11 -6.61 14.62
N MET A 53 1.64 -5.56 14.02
CA MET A 53 1.56 -4.19 14.54
C MET A 53 0.24 -3.52 14.14
N ASP A 54 -0.16 -2.50 14.89
CA ASP A 54 -1.26 -1.63 14.49
C ASP A 54 -0.93 -0.96 13.14
N PRO A 55 -1.84 -1.03 12.14
CA PRO A 55 -1.59 -0.41 10.84
C PRO A 55 -1.66 1.13 10.88
N ASP A 56 -2.31 1.69 11.90
CA ASP A 56 -2.43 3.15 11.99
C ASP A 56 -1.34 3.78 12.86
N ILE A 57 -1.25 5.09 12.76
CA ILE A 57 -0.37 5.91 13.61
C ILE A 57 -0.87 5.85 15.06
N PRO A 58 0.02 5.65 16.05
CA PRO A 58 -0.33 5.68 17.47
C PRO A 58 -1.06 6.96 17.84
N ASP A 59 -2.11 6.86 18.67
CA ASP A 59 -2.99 7.97 19.05
C ASP A 59 -2.26 9.18 19.64
N ASP A 60 -1.19 8.92 20.40
CA ASP A 60 -0.37 9.96 21.03
C ASP A 60 0.51 10.74 20.01
N LEU A 61 0.70 10.21 18.82
CA LEU A 61 1.45 10.85 17.74
C LEU A 61 0.57 11.53 16.69
N VAL A 62 -0.73 11.24 16.63
CA VAL A 62 -1.65 11.76 15.60
C VAL A 62 -1.63 13.29 15.51
N GLU A 63 -1.62 13.98 16.64
CA GLU A 63 -1.58 15.45 16.67
C GLU A 63 -0.25 16.05 16.20
N SER A 64 0.80 15.24 16.13
CA SER A 64 2.12 15.66 15.62
C SER A 64 2.26 15.51 14.09
N CYS A 65 1.27 14.88 13.44
CA CYS A 65 1.34 14.60 12.01
C CYS A 65 1.28 15.89 11.19
N ALA A 66 2.29 16.09 10.35
CA ALA A 66 2.36 17.22 9.43
C ALA A 66 3.32 16.93 8.26
N PRO A 67 3.12 17.59 7.10
CA PRO A 67 4.13 17.60 6.05
C PRO A 67 5.39 18.31 6.52
N ASN A 68 6.56 17.77 6.18
CA ASN A 68 7.84 18.44 6.41
C ASN A 68 8.20 19.40 5.25
N GLU A 69 9.37 20.07 5.34
CA GLU A 69 9.84 21.01 4.32
C GLU A 69 10.11 20.36 2.95
N GLU A 70 10.30 19.03 2.94
CA GLU A 70 10.55 18.24 1.72
C GLU A 70 9.25 17.70 1.09
N GLY A 71 8.09 18.03 1.66
CA GLY A 71 6.78 17.55 1.19
C GLY A 71 6.53 16.07 1.50
N ARG A 72 6.96 15.61 2.67
CA ARG A 72 6.75 14.24 3.16
C ARG A 72 5.95 14.29 4.45
N LEU A 73 5.00 13.38 4.61
CA LEU A 73 4.13 13.32 5.78
C LEU A 73 4.80 12.54 6.92
N PHE A 74 4.97 13.18 8.05
CA PHE A 74 5.54 12.61 9.26
C PHE A 74 4.60 12.77 10.46
N CYS A 75 4.65 11.78 11.38
CA CYS A 75 4.02 11.81 12.68
C CYS A 75 5.13 11.55 13.74
N GLY A 76 5.65 12.61 14.35
CA GLY A 76 6.93 12.49 15.05
C GLY A 76 8.03 12.04 14.09
N ASP A 77 8.70 10.93 14.42
CA ASP A 77 9.76 10.35 13.60
C ASP A 77 9.26 9.24 12.63
N ILE A 78 7.96 8.96 12.61
CA ILE A 78 7.34 7.96 11.73
C ILE A 78 6.95 8.62 10.40
N ARG A 79 7.47 8.12 9.27
CA ARG A 79 7.08 8.56 7.94
C ARG A 79 5.87 7.79 7.44
N VAL A 80 4.80 8.49 7.09
CA VAL A 80 3.56 7.93 6.53
C VAL A 80 3.70 7.74 5.03
N LEU A 81 3.46 6.52 4.55
CA LEU A 81 3.60 6.14 3.14
C LEU A 81 2.28 5.69 2.49
N ASP A 82 1.22 5.51 3.27
CA ASP A 82 -0.10 5.12 2.76
C ASP A 82 -0.79 6.25 1.97
N ALA A 83 -1.97 5.97 1.43
CA ALA A 83 -2.70 6.87 0.55
C ALA A 83 -3.01 8.25 1.16
N ARG A 84 -2.96 8.41 2.49
CA ARG A 84 -3.13 9.70 3.16
C ARG A 84 -2.02 10.69 2.77
N SER A 85 -0.80 10.19 2.55
CA SER A 85 0.33 11.00 2.10
C SER A 85 0.07 11.67 0.74
N SER A 86 -0.76 11.08 -0.10
CA SER A 86 -1.06 11.61 -1.45
C SER A 86 -1.89 12.89 -1.46
N ILE A 87 -2.56 13.24 -0.34
CA ILE A 87 -3.38 14.46 -0.24
C ILE A 87 -2.86 15.43 0.82
N MET A 88 -1.69 15.20 1.39
CA MET A 88 -1.13 16.01 2.48
C MET A 88 -0.93 17.48 2.15
N GLU A 89 -0.70 17.85 0.88
CA GLU A 89 -0.58 19.25 0.46
C GLU A 89 -1.91 20.00 0.57
N GLU A 90 -3.02 19.32 0.23
CA GLU A 90 -4.37 19.88 0.31
C GLU A 90 -4.98 19.72 1.71
N ALA A 91 -4.60 18.68 2.43
CA ALA A 91 -5.12 18.28 3.73
C ALA A 91 -3.96 17.92 4.69
N PRO A 92 -3.22 18.91 5.21
CA PRO A 92 -2.07 18.65 6.08
C PRO A 92 -2.44 17.97 7.40
N ASP A 93 -3.71 18.01 7.80
CA ASP A 93 -4.30 17.35 8.96
C ASP A 93 -5.04 16.04 8.61
N VAL A 94 -4.67 15.39 7.49
CA VAL A 94 -5.36 14.19 7.00
C VAL A 94 -5.32 13.02 8.00
N VAL A 95 -4.20 12.81 8.71
CA VAL A 95 -4.06 11.71 9.67
C VAL A 95 -4.94 11.92 10.91
N GLN A 96 -5.16 13.17 11.31
CA GLN A 96 -6.07 13.51 12.41
C GLN A 96 -7.53 13.18 12.09
N LYS A 97 -7.93 13.22 10.81
CA LYS A 97 -9.31 13.04 10.36
C LYS A 97 -9.59 11.70 9.72
N VAL A 98 -8.60 11.11 9.08
CA VAL A 98 -8.74 9.83 8.37
C VAL A 98 -7.84 8.79 9.03
N ARG A 99 -8.48 7.83 9.73
CA ARG A 99 -7.79 6.78 10.47
C ARG A 99 -7.88 5.47 9.70
N ILE A 100 -6.83 4.64 9.81
CA ILE A 100 -6.85 3.27 9.27
C ILE A 100 -7.61 2.38 10.25
N LEU A 101 -8.64 1.68 9.77
CA LEU A 101 -9.45 0.77 10.57
C LEU A 101 -8.95 -0.66 10.48
N ASP A 102 -8.52 -1.07 9.29
CA ASP A 102 -8.09 -2.42 9.01
C ASP A 102 -7.31 -2.47 7.70
N ILE A 103 -6.54 -3.52 7.49
CA ILE A 103 -5.79 -3.79 6.25
C ILE A 103 -6.17 -5.17 5.69
N SER A 104 -6.15 -5.30 4.38
CA SER A 104 -6.31 -6.60 3.73
C SER A 104 -5.09 -7.50 3.94
N ALA A 105 -5.21 -8.78 3.56
CA ALA A 105 -4.02 -9.61 3.36
C ALA A 105 -3.05 -8.92 2.37
N GLU A 106 -1.77 -9.24 2.51
CA GLU A 106 -0.72 -8.69 1.64
C GLU A 106 -1.02 -8.97 0.16
N ILE A 107 -0.81 -7.94 -0.66
CA ILE A 107 -0.89 -8.03 -2.12
C ILE A 107 0.53 -7.84 -2.65
N PRO A 108 1.10 -8.84 -3.36
CA PRO A 108 2.41 -8.68 -3.97
C PRO A 108 2.42 -7.46 -4.90
N ASN A 109 3.37 -6.56 -4.71
CA ASN A 109 3.50 -5.29 -5.43
C ASN A 109 4.81 -5.24 -6.18
N ASP A 110 4.83 -4.49 -7.31
CA ASP A 110 5.98 -4.34 -8.19
C ASP A 110 6.60 -5.68 -8.62
N THR A 111 5.76 -6.59 -9.11
CA THR A 111 6.22 -7.94 -9.49
C THR A 111 6.83 -7.99 -10.87
N MET A 112 7.89 -8.77 -11.03
CA MET A 112 8.42 -9.17 -12.34
C MET A 112 7.91 -10.55 -12.71
N SER A 113 7.17 -10.63 -13.81
CA SER A 113 6.62 -11.88 -14.34
C SER A 113 7.34 -12.28 -15.63
N PHE A 114 7.56 -13.57 -15.81
CA PHE A 114 8.18 -14.13 -17.02
C PHE A 114 7.15 -14.95 -17.81
N ALA A 115 7.29 -14.94 -19.14
CA ALA A 115 6.47 -15.79 -20.01
C ALA A 115 6.69 -17.28 -19.67
N PRO A 116 5.69 -18.15 -19.88
CA PRO A 116 5.81 -19.57 -19.53
C PRO A 116 6.96 -20.32 -20.24
N ASP A 117 7.35 -19.84 -21.41
CA ASP A 117 8.44 -20.40 -22.24
C ASP A 117 9.78 -19.65 -22.06
N PHE A 118 9.87 -18.75 -21.06
CA PHE A 118 11.10 -18.01 -20.82
C PHE A 118 12.21 -18.95 -20.31
N PRO A 119 13.46 -18.88 -20.85
CA PRO A 119 14.55 -19.78 -20.47
C PRO A 119 14.85 -19.74 -18.96
N GLU A 120 14.77 -20.87 -18.28
CA GLU A 120 14.93 -20.97 -16.83
C GLU A 120 16.31 -20.48 -16.35
N GLU A 121 17.40 -20.77 -17.08
CA GLU A 121 18.75 -20.30 -16.71
C GLU A 121 18.84 -18.77 -16.77
N LEU A 122 18.20 -18.15 -17.75
CA LEU A 122 18.19 -16.68 -17.87
C LEU A 122 17.29 -16.03 -16.80
N LYS A 123 16.15 -16.65 -16.51
CA LYS A 123 15.26 -16.24 -15.42
C LYS A 123 16.00 -16.25 -14.08
N ALA A 124 16.70 -17.34 -13.75
CA ALA A 124 17.49 -17.45 -12.53
C ALA A 124 18.57 -16.35 -12.47
N THR A 125 19.29 -16.12 -13.54
CA THR A 125 20.32 -15.07 -13.64
C THR A 125 19.75 -13.68 -13.41
N ILE A 126 18.57 -13.37 -13.99
CA ILE A 126 17.91 -12.08 -13.82
C ILE A 126 17.45 -11.90 -12.36
N MET A 127 16.84 -12.92 -11.77
CA MET A 127 16.37 -12.86 -10.39
C MET A 127 17.53 -12.66 -9.41
N GLU A 128 18.64 -13.38 -9.57
CA GLU A 128 19.85 -13.20 -8.76
C GLU A 128 20.43 -11.77 -8.93
N ALA A 129 20.44 -11.26 -10.15
CA ALA A 129 20.95 -9.92 -10.43
C ALA A 129 20.09 -8.84 -9.77
N ILE A 130 18.76 -8.99 -9.76
CA ILE A 130 17.83 -8.04 -9.13
C ILE A 130 18.04 -8.04 -7.60
N VAL A 131 18.08 -9.22 -6.98
CA VAL A 131 18.32 -9.33 -5.54
C VAL A 131 19.65 -8.69 -5.16
N ALA A 132 20.71 -8.99 -5.89
CA ALA A 132 22.02 -8.38 -5.65
C ALA A 132 22.03 -6.86 -5.90
N TYR A 133 21.23 -6.39 -6.87
CA TYR A 133 21.15 -4.96 -7.18
C TYR A 133 20.46 -4.17 -6.07
N VAL A 134 19.34 -4.65 -5.53
CA VAL A 134 18.62 -3.94 -4.45
C VAL A 134 19.41 -3.89 -3.14
N GLU A 135 20.38 -4.78 -2.94
CA GLU A 135 21.31 -4.75 -1.81
C GLU A 135 22.52 -3.83 -2.05
N SER A 136 22.67 -3.25 -3.24
CA SER A 136 23.83 -2.44 -3.62
C SER A 136 23.62 -0.94 -3.37
N GLU A 137 24.73 -0.21 -3.15
CA GLU A 137 24.70 1.27 -3.08
C GLU A 137 24.16 1.91 -4.37
N ALA A 138 24.33 1.27 -5.53
CA ALA A 138 23.81 1.76 -6.80
C ALA A 138 22.28 1.83 -6.83
N CYS A 139 21.57 0.99 -6.07
CA CYS A 139 20.11 1.04 -5.98
C CYS A 139 19.64 2.33 -5.29
N LEU A 140 20.41 2.88 -4.33
CA LEU A 140 20.06 4.12 -3.63
C LEU A 140 20.06 5.34 -4.56
N GLU A 141 20.75 5.26 -5.69
CA GLU A 141 20.74 6.31 -6.72
C GLU A 141 19.57 6.15 -7.72
N THR A 142 18.79 5.07 -7.62
CA THR A 142 17.74 4.70 -8.57
C THR A 142 16.48 4.15 -7.86
N LEU A 143 16.18 2.84 -7.98
CA LEU A 143 14.95 2.23 -7.49
C LEU A 143 14.80 2.28 -5.96
N CYS A 144 15.89 2.23 -5.21
CA CYS A 144 15.90 2.33 -3.75
C CYS A 144 16.00 3.79 -3.26
N ASN A 145 15.97 4.76 -4.19
CA ASN A 145 15.96 6.17 -3.82
C ASN A 145 14.57 6.54 -3.26
N GLU A 146 14.56 7.07 -2.05
CA GLU A 146 13.34 7.47 -1.35
C GLU A 146 12.53 8.58 -2.05
N GLN A 147 13.10 9.26 -3.04
CA GLN A 147 12.42 10.26 -3.87
C GLN A 147 11.87 9.66 -5.17
N PHE A 148 12.12 8.38 -5.43
CA PHE A 148 11.69 7.71 -6.65
C PHE A 148 10.74 6.54 -6.34
N TYR A 149 11.24 5.32 -6.12
CA TYR A 149 10.41 4.15 -5.83
C TYR A 149 10.48 3.69 -4.37
N ASP A 150 11.55 4.07 -3.67
CA ASP A 150 11.79 3.72 -2.27
C ASP A 150 11.79 2.21 -2.00
N TRP A 151 12.35 1.42 -2.93
CA TRP A 151 12.44 -0.02 -2.73
C TRP A 151 13.34 -0.33 -1.56
N THR A 152 12.86 -1.14 -0.64
CA THR A 152 13.59 -1.59 0.55
C THR A 152 14.17 -2.98 0.41
N GLY A 153 13.85 -3.70 -0.67
CA GLY A 153 14.31 -5.05 -0.94
C GLY A 153 13.62 -5.68 -2.14
N ALA A 154 14.00 -6.90 -2.45
CA ALA A 154 13.33 -7.78 -3.40
C ALA A 154 13.30 -9.20 -2.85
N ALA A 155 12.19 -9.91 -3.03
CA ALA A 155 12.02 -11.29 -2.59
C ALA A 155 11.43 -12.15 -3.70
N LEU A 156 11.77 -13.44 -3.65
CA LEU A 156 11.13 -14.42 -4.52
C LEU A 156 9.75 -14.74 -3.97
N ILE A 157 8.77 -14.72 -4.85
CA ILE A 157 7.38 -15.09 -4.54
C ILE A 157 6.93 -16.23 -5.43
N THR A 158 5.87 -16.92 -5.03
CA THR A 158 5.24 -17.99 -5.79
C THR A 158 3.82 -17.59 -6.19
N ASP A 159 3.17 -18.39 -7.00
CA ASP A 159 1.80 -18.18 -7.45
C ASP A 159 0.80 -18.12 -6.26
N GLU A 160 1.05 -18.88 -5.19
CA GLU A 160 0.25 -18.88 -3.97
C GLU A 160 0.25 -17.53 -3.24
N SER A 161 1.28 -16.71 -3.44
CA SER A 161 1.33 -15.35 -2.88
C SER A 161 0.18 -14.45 -3.38
N PHE A 162 -0.47 -14.84 -4.49
CA PHE A 162 -1.63 -14.14 -5.06
C PHE A 162 -2.98 -14.70 -4.63
N ASP A 163 -3.03 -15.72 -3.76
CA ASP A 163 -4.30 -16.34 -3.36
C ASP A 163 -5.24 -15.35 -2.65
N GLY A 164 -4.68 -14.43 -1.86
CA GLY A 164 -5.46 -13.35 -1.25
C GLY A 164 -6.16 -12.45 -2.30
N VAL A 165 -5.45 -12.12 -3.37
CA VAL A 165 -6.02 -11.34 -4.49
C VAL A 165 -7.11 -12.12 -5.22
N ARG A 166 -6.90 -13.42 -5.46
CA ARG A 166 -7.90 -14.31 -6.10
C ARG A 166 -9.19 -14.36 -5.31
N LEU A 167 -9.09 -14.52 -3.99
CA LEU A 167 -10.26 -14.52 -3.11
C LEU A 167 -11.03 -13.19 -3.17
N LEU A 168 -10.33 -12.06 -3.23
CA LEU A 168 -10.96 -10.75 -3.38
C LEU A 168 -11.66 -10.62 -4.74
N MET A 169 -11.05 -11.10 -5.82
CA MET A 169 -11.63 -11.11 -7.15
C MET A 169 -12.90 -11.97 -7.19
N GLU A 170 -12.84 -13.18 -6.64
CA GLU A 170 -13.99 -14.08 -6.54
C GLU A 170 -15.14 -13.45 -5.76
N ALA A 171 -14.87 -12.83 -4.63
CA ALA A 171 -15.87 -12.15 -3.80
C ALA A 171 -16.55 -10.97 -4.52
N GLN A 172 -15.88 -10.37 -5.48
CA GLN A 172 -16.39 -9.26 -6.29
C GLN A 172 -16.99 -9.73 -7.64
N GLY A 173 -16.95 -11.03 -7.92
CA GLY A 173 -17.39 -11.59 -9.21
C GLY A 173 -16.50 -11.19 -10.39
N ILE A 174 -15.24 -10.77 -10.12
CA ILE A 174 -14.27 -10.43 -11.14
C ILE A 174 -13.65 -11.72 -11.68
N THR A 175 -13.66 -11.87 -12.98
CA THR A 175 -13.10 -13.01 -13.71
C THR A 175 -12.11 -12.51 -14.77
N LEU A 176 -11.31 -13.40 -15.36
CA LEU A 176 -10.42 -13.06 -16.48
C LEU A 176 -11.18 -12.56 -17.72
N GLU A 177 -12.49 -12.83 -17.81
CA GLU A 177 -13.32 -12.42 -18.94
C GLU A 177 -13.84 -10.99 -18.78
N ASN A 178 -14.05 -10.52 -17.53
CA ASN A 178 -14.60 -9.20 -17.24
C ASN A 178 -13.62 -8.24 -16.55
N ILE A 179 -12.37 -8.63 -16.38
CA ILE A 179 -11.36 -7.77 -15.79
C ILE A 179 -11.05 -6.61 -16.76
N GLY A 180 -11.24 -5.38 -16.26
CA GLY A 180 -10.99 -4.15 -17.04
C GLY A 180 -12.20 -3.62 -17.81
N GLU A 181 -13.42 -4.16 -17.58
CA GLU A 181 -14.69 -3.59 -18.07
C GLU A 181 -15.22 -2.45 -17.17
#